data_cf446dbf2817d32131f0b8097a6cc82b
#
_entry.id   cf446dbf2817d32131f0b8097a6cc82b
#
_cell.length_a   1.000
_cell.length_b   1.000
_cell.length_c   1.000
_cell.angle_alpha   90.00
_cell.angle_beta   90.00
_cell.angle_gamma   90.00
#
_symmetry.space_group_name_H-M   'P 1'
#
loop_
_entity.id
_entity.type
_entity.pdbx_description
1 polymer ?
#
loop_
_entity_poly.entity_id
_entity_poly.type
_entity_poly.pdbx_seq_one_letter_code
_entity_poly.pdbx_strand_id
1 'polypeptide(L)'
;MKKSLLLFLSLLLSFSVFAQDFKYAFISDTHIGATTGEEDLRRTVADINTQKDLDFVVITGDITEMGTNEELKLAKSIFSQLNIPFYIMPGNHDTGWSESGGVSFIKEFGYDKFTFDHKGYRFIACASGPYVRMSDGHIPRDATVWLDRVLKKTPKDMPIIFLNHYPIDNSLDNWYEVTDRLKTRNIQYILNGHGHNNKAMNFEGIPATMGRSNLRAKDSIGGYNIVNMTKDMVYFSIKKPNQELLPSWRKIPLKPFIHQTLKAYERPNFDINKKYPNVKEVWTYHSNANVVNTPAYNDKAVIFGNSLGLVEALNRTTGKKLWT
;
A
#
# COMPACT_ATOMS: atom_id res chain seq x y z
N MET A 1 -0.13 -63.48 -25.17
CA MET A 1 -0.58 -62.11 -25.25
C MET A 1 0.09 -61.34 -24.07
N LYS A 2 1.17 -60.62 -24.36
CA LYS A 2 1.89 -59.81 -23.37
C LYS A 2 1.31 -58.39 -23.36
N LYS A 3 0.69 -57.94 -22.25
CA LYS A 3 0.23 -56.57 -22.07
C LYS A 3 1.43 -55.74 -21.60
N SER A 4 1.92 -54.88 -22.46
CA SER A 4 2.92 -53.84 -22.12
C SER A 4 2.25 -52.74 -21.35
N LEU A 5 2.61 -52.56 -20.09
CA LEU A 5 2.20 -51.49 -19.21
C LEU A 5 3.16 -50.30 -19.47
N LEU A 6 2.73 -49.28 -20.23
CA LEU A 6 3.45 -48.01 -20.38
C LEU A 6 3.26 -47.20 -19.09
N LEU A 7 4.31 -47.10 -18.30
CA LEU A 7 4.37 -46.20 -17.14
C LEU A 7 4.71 -44.78 -17.66
N PHE A 8 3.71 -43.89 -17.70
CA PHE A 8 3.95 -42.46 -17.92
C PHE A 8 4.51 -41.85 -16.64
N LEU A 9 5.83 -41.70 -16.59
CA LEU A 9 6.50 -40.97 -15.53
C LEU A 9 6.36 -39.46 -15.83
N SER A 10 5.33 -38.79 -15.27
CA SER A 10 5.20 -37.32 -15.32
C SER A 10 6.27 -36.73 -14.41
N LEU A 11 7.36 -36.29 -15.00
CA LEU A 11 8.40 -35.50 -14.34
C LEU A 11 7.82 -34.11 -14.01
N LEU A 12 7.29 -33.95 -12.81
CA LEU A 12 6.97 -32.64 -12.25
C LEU A 12 8.29 -31.90 -12.00
N LEU A 13 8.76 -31.17 -13.01
CA LEU A 13 9.81 -30.19 -12.87
C LEU A 13 9.26 -29.06 -12.00
N SER A 14 9.51 -29.15 -10.69
CA SER A 14 9.36 -28.04 -9.77
C SER A 14 10.40 -26.99 -10.16
N PHE A 15 10.03 -26.03 -10.99
CA PHE A 15 10.82 -24.83 -11.19
C PHE A 15 10.80 -24.06 -9.87
N SER A 16 11.81 -24.23 -9.04
CA SER A 16 12.10 -23.31 -7.98
C SER A 16 12.45 -21.98 -8.65
N VAL A 17 11.50 -21.06 -8.69
CA VAL A 17 11.76 -19.67 -9.11
C VAL A 17 12.64 -19.06 -8.03
N PHE A 18 13.95 -19.17 -8.21
CA PHE A 18 14.90 -18.46 -7.36
C PHE A 18 14.68 -16.96 -7.58
N ALA A 19 14.50 -16.23 -6.50
CA ALA A 19 14.48 -14.78 -6.53
C ALA A 19 15.77 -14.27 -7.19
N GLN A 20 15.60 -13.49 -8.27
CA GLN A 20 16.71 -12.94 -9.03
C GLN A 20 17.04 -11.54 -8.50
N ASP A 21 18.29 -11.12 -8.66
CA ASP A 21 18.71 -9.75 -8.36
C ASP A 21 17.99 -8.76 -9.29
N PHE A 22 17.59 -7.64 -8.74
CA PHE A 22 16.95 -6.54 -9.49
C PHE A 22 17.06 -5.21 -8.75
N LYS A 23 16.82 -4.13 -9.49
CA LYS A 23 16.79 -2.78 -8.93
C LYS A 23 15.52 -2.05 -9.32
N TYR A 24 15.03 -1.20 -8.43
CA TYR A 24 13.92 -0.32 -8.72
C TYR A 24 14.09 1.05 -8.06
N ALA A 25 13.41 2.04 -8.59
CA ALA A 25 13.34 3.36 -7.96
C ALA A 25 12.19 3.40 -6.95
N PHE A 26 12.43 4.00 -5.80
CA PHE A 26 11.45 4.23 -4.77
C PHE A 26 11.30 5.73 -4.54
N ILE A 27 10.15 6.27 -4.95
CA ILE A 27 9.76 7.69 -4.85
C ILE A 27 8.64 7.79 -3.81
N SER A 28 8.57 8.90 -3.09
CA SER A 28 7.47 9.25 -2.20
C SER A 28 7.31 10.76 -2.13
N ASP A 29 6.11 11.21 -1.78
CA ASP A 29 5.82 12.59 -1.39
C ASP A 29 6.32 13.61 -2.44
N THR A 30 5.74 13.52 -3.65
CA THR A 30 6.14 14.37 -4.79
C THR A 30 5.46 15.74 -4.78
N HIS A 31 4.30 15.85 -4.13
CA HIS A 31 3.57 17.09 -3.89
C HIS A 31 3.51 18.02 -5.12
N ILE A 32 3.00 17.52 -6.24
CA ILE A 32 2.68 18.35 -7.40
C ILE A 32 1.64 19.40 -6.96
N GLY A 33 1.94 20.68 -7.20
CA GLY A 33 1.19 21.81 -6.66
C GLY A 33 2.00 22.60 -5.61
N ALA A 34 2.91 21.95 -4.89
CA ALA A 34 3.90 22.65 -4.06
C ALA A 34 4.90 23.42 -4.94
N THR A 35 5.50 24.46 -4.38
CA THR A 35 6.36 25.43 -5.11
C THR A 35 7.42 24.80 -6.01
N THR A 36 8.01 23.66 -5.60
CA THR A 36 9.09 23.00 -6.36
C THR A 36 8.69 21.62 -6.87
N GLY A 37 7.49 21.13 -6.55
CA GLY A 37 7.07 19.75 -6.79
C GLY A 37 7.18 19.33 -8.25
N GLU A 38 6.69 20.16 -9.18
CA GLU A 38 6.76 19.87 -10.60
C GLU A 38 8.21 19.78 -11.10
N GLU A 39 9.04 20.77 -10.76
CA GLU A 39 10.45 20.80 -11.21
C GLU A 39 11.24 19.61 -10.64
N ASP A 40 11.05 19.30 -9.36
CA ASP A 40 11.75 18.21 -8.70
C ASP A 40 11.33 16.85 -9.28
N LEU A 41 10.04 16.64 -9.56
CA LEU A 41 9.57 15.41 -10.18
C LEU A 41 10.07 15.26 -11.62
N ARG A 42 10.02 16.32 -12.43
CA ARG A 42 10.55 16.29 -13.81
C ARG A 42 12.03 15.92 -13.84
N ARG A 43 12.83 16.49 -12.94
CA ARG A 43 14.25 16.14 -12.80
C ARG A 43 14.44 14.69 -12.39
N THR A 44 13.64 14.20 -11.47
CA THR A 44 13.70 12.80 -11.01
C THR A 44 13.33 11.83 -12.12
N VAL A 45 12.27 12.09 -12.89
CA VAL A 45 11.88 11.24 -14.03
C VAL A 45 12.97 11.25 -15.11
N ALA A 46 13.53 12.41 -15.42
CA ALA A 46 14.63 12.50 -16.38
C ALA A 46 15.86 11.72 -15.91
N ASP A 47 16.23 11.80 -14.63
CA ASP A 47 17.37 11.06 -14.05
C ASP A 47 17.11 9.54 -14.07
N ILE A 48 15.91 9.10 -13.68
CA ILE A 48 15.53 7.66 -13.72
C ILE A 48 15.66 7.11 -15.15
N ASN A 49 15.26 7.87 -16.16
CA ASN A 49 15.37 7.46 -17.55
C ASN A 49 16.83 7.28 -18.04
N THR A 50 17.80 7.83 -17.32
CA THR A 50 19.24 7.59 -17.58
C THR A 50 19.76 6.29 -16.95
N GLN A 51 19.05 5.76 -15.94
CA GLN A 51 19.44 4.55 -15.22
C GLN A 51 19.03 3.30 -16.03
N LYS A 52 20.00 2.59 -16.57
CA LYS A 52 19.74 1.44 -17.49
C LYS A 52 19.40 0.14 -16.75
N ASP A 53 19.62 0.08 -15.46
CA ASP A 53 19.53 -1.13 -14.65
C ASP A 53 18.35 -1.13 -13.66
N LEU A 54 17.41 -0.19 -13.82
CA LEU A 54 16.16 -0.15 -13.07
C LEU A 54 15.06 -0.90 -13.82
N ASP A 55 14.39 -1.81 -13.13
CA ASP A 55 13.32 -2.63 -13.71
C ASP A 55 11.97 -1.89 -13.70
N PHE A 56 11.68 -1.11 -12.65
CA PHE A 56 10.43 -0.34 -12.47
C PHE A 56 10.58 0.76 -11.43
N VAL A 57 9.51 1.51 -11.22
CA VAL A 57 9.39 2.56 -10.19
C VAL A 57 8.21 2.23 -9.28
N VAL A 58 8.36 2.39 -7.95
CA VAL A 58 7.24 2.42 -7.00
C VAL A 58 7.10 3.80 -6.38
N ILE A 59 5.86 4.27 -6.22
CA ILE A 59 5.55 5.59 -5.67
C ILE A 59 4.55 5.42 -4.53
N THR A 60 4.93 5.83 -3.31
CA THR A 60 4.17 5.56 -2.09
C THR A 60 3.35 6.75 -1.58
N GLY A 61 2.68 7.45 -2.47
CA GLY A 61 1.67 8.44 -2.10
C GLY A 61 2.17 9.87 -1.95
N ASP A 62 1.24 10.75 -1.60
CA ASP A 62 1.37 12.21 -1.60
C ASP A 62 1.94 12.71 -2.92
N ILE A 63 1.21 12.34 -3.98
CA ILE A 63 1.56 12.65 -5.36
C ILE A 63 1.36 14.13 -5.61
N THR A 64 0.30 14.68 -5.03
CA THR A 64 -0.18 16.04 -5.20
C THR A 64 -0.19 16.78 -3.87
N GLU A 65 -0.28 18.11 -3.90
CA GLU A 65 -0.40 18.93 -2.70
C GLU A 65 -1.83 18.98 -2.18
N MET A 66 -2.83 19.05 -3.08
CA MET A 66 -4.23 19.22 -2.72
C MET A 66 -5.17 18.20 -3.37
N GLY A 67 -4.65 17.26 -4.14
CA GLY A 67 -5.45 16.22 -4.81
C GLY A 67 -6.40 16.79 -5.86
N THR A 68 -6.09 17.94 -6.46
CA THR A 68 -6.91 18.53 -7.52
C THR A 68 -6.79 17.73 -8.82
N ASN A 69 -7.79 17.87 -9.69
CA ASN A 69 -7.75 17.19 -11.00
C ASN A 69 -6.57 17.67 -11.84
N GLU A 70 -6.22 18.94 -11.76
CA GLU A 70 -5.12 19.58 -12.48
C GLU A 70 -3.78 19.02 -12.02
N GLU A 71 -3.57 18.95 -10.69
CA GLU A 71 -2.35 18.39 -10.10
C GLU A 71 -2.18 16.91 -10.46
N LEU A 72 -3.26 16.12 -10.37
CA LEU A 72 -3.23 14.69 -10.71
C LEU A 72 -2.93 14.45 -12.18
N LYS A 73 -3.53 15.24 -13.10
CA LYS A 73 -3.24 15.17 -14.54
C LYS A 73 -1.79 15.56 -14.84
N LEU A 74 -1.30 16.60 -14.19
CA LEU A 74 0.08 17.05 -14.34
C LEU A 74 1.04 15.96 -13.84
N ALA A 75 0.82 15.41 -12.66
CA ALA A 75 1.61 14.31 -12.10
C ALA A 75 1.65 13.11 -13.07
N LYS A 76 0.48 12.67 -13.57
CA LYS A 76 0.39 11.58 -14.54
C LYS A 76 1.15 11.90 -15.81
N SER A 77 1.03 13.11 -16.35
CA SER A 77 1.75 13.50 -17.56
C SER A 77 3.26 13.41 -17.40
N ILE A 78 3.79 13.71 -16.20
CA ILE A 78 5.21 13.62 -15.89
C ILE A 78 5.63 12.15 -15.70
N PHE A 79 4.91 11.36 -14.89
CA PHE A 79 5.21 9.94 -14.69
C PHE A 79 5.10 9.13 -15.99
N SER A 80 4.21 9.51 -16.92
CA SER A 80 4.08 8.87 -18.23
C SER A 80 5.31 9.03 -19.14
N GLN A 81 6.26 9.90 -18.75
CA GLN A 81 7.54 10.05 -19.46
C GLN A 81 8.61 9.03 -18.99
N LEU A 82 8.31 8.21 -17.99
CA LEU A 82 9.20 7.12 -17.59
C LEU A 82 9.30 6.08 -18.70
N ASN A 83 10.52 5.64 -18.99
CA ASN A 83 10.81 4.59 -19.98
C ASN A 83 10.59 3.17 -19.43
N ILE A 84 10.33 3.04 -18.12
CA ILE A 84 10.11 1.78 -17.41
C ILE A 84 8.75 1.81 -16.70
N PRO A 85 8.15 0.66 -16.39
CA PRO A 85 6.87 0.61 -15.69
C PRO A 85 6.91 1.33 -14.35
N PHE A 86 5.81 1.95 -13.97
CA PHE A 86 5.64 2.49 -12.63
C PHE A 86 4.35 2.03 -11.97
N TYR A 87 4.39 1.92 -10.63
CA TYR A 87 3.29 1.52 -9.78
C TYR A 87 3.10 2.58 -8.70
N ILE A 88 1.92 3.17 -8.65
CA ILE A 88 1.64 4.36 -7.86
C ILE A 88 0.43 4.13 -6.96
N MET A 89 0.46 4.67 -5.75
CA MET A 89 -0.65 4.65 -4.82
C MET A 89 -0.89 6.05 -4.25
N PRO A 90 -2.11 6.37 -3.78
CA PRO A 90 -2.39 7.67 -3.19
C PRO A 90 -1.85 7.76 -1.76
N GLY A 91 -1.53 9.00 -1.32
CA GLY A 91 -1.35 9.38 0.06
C GLY A 91 -2.53 10.20 0.61
N ASN A 92 -2.36 10.82 1.78
CA ASN A 92 -3.44 11.61 2.40
C ASN A 92 -3.73 12.92 1.64
N HIS A 93 -2.75 13.51 0.99
CA HIS A 93 -2.96 14.66 0.14
C HIS A 93 -3.80 14.33 -1.10
N ASP A 94 -3.68 13.13 -1.62
CA ASP A 94 -4.44 12.66 -2.79
C ASP A 94 -5.86 12.19 -2.42
N THR A 95 -6.12 11.92 -1.14
CA THR A 95 -7.39 11.37 -0.63
C THR A 95 -8.08 12.33 0.34
N GLY A 96 -7.69 12.39 1.60
CA GLY A 96 -8.35 13.17 2.66
C GLY A 96 -8.33 14.68 2.44
N TRP A 97 -7.30 15.22 1.77
CA TRP A 97 -7.23 16.64 1.39
C TRP A 97 -7.95 16.93 0.07
N SER A 98 -8.15 15.93 -0.78
CA SER A 98 -8.86 16.06 -2.04
C SER A 98 -10.35 16.28 -1.83
N GLU A 99 -10.95 17.20 -2.59
CA GLU A 99 -12.40 17.42 -2.62
C GLU A 99 -13.18 16.15 -3.03
N SER A 100 -12.55 15.27 -3.78
CA SER A 100 -13.14 14.03 -4.28
C SER A 100 -13.05 12.85 -3.30
N GLY A 101 -12.35 12.99 -2.16
CA GLY A 101 -12.07 11.87 -1.26
C GLY A 101 -11.30 10.73 -1.93
N GLY A 102 -10.39 11.06 -2.88
CA GLY A 102 -9.57 10.08 -3.61
C GLY A 102 -10.17 9.54 -4.90
N VAL A 103 -11.44 9.87 -5.22
CA VAL A 103 -12.08 9.40 -6.47
C VAL A 103 -11.36 9.94 -7.70
N SER A 104 -10.87 11.17 -7.67
CA SER A 104 -10.10 11.76 -8.79
C SER A 104 -8.78 11.02 -9.03
N PHE A 105 -8.10 10.56 -7.96
CA PHE A 105 -6.91 9.73 -8.10
C PHE A 105 -7.24 8.41 -8.85
N ILE A 106 -8.31 7.73 -8.43
CA ILE A 106 -8.74 6.48 -9.10
C ILE A 106 -9.12 6.71 -10.55
N LYS A 107 -9.81 7.83 -10.85
CA LYS A 107 -10.15 8.19 -12.25
C LYS A 107 -8.91 8.42 -13.10
N GLU A 108 -7.88 9.02 -12.53
CA GLU A 108 -6.68 9.39 -13.26
C GLU A 108 -5.73 8.19 -13.43
N PHE A 109 -5.47 7.43 -12.36
CA PHE A 109 -4.50 6.32 -12.37
C PHE A 109 -5.13 4.93 -12.54
N GLY A 110 -6.45 4.80 -12.38
CA GLY A 110 -7.21 3.57 -12.60
C GLY A 110 -7.36 2.67 -11.38
N TYR A 111 -6.65 2.95 -10.28
CA TYR A 111 -6.66 2.13 -9.07
C TYR A 111 -6.11 2.91 -7.85
N ASP A 112 -6.41 2.45 -6.65
CA ASP A 112 -5.87 2.95 -5.38
C ASP A 112 -5.16 1.85 -4.57
N LYS A 113 -5.20 0.63 -5.07
CA LYS A 113 -4.56 -0.57 -4.53
C LYS A 113 -4.16 -1.49 -5.67
N PHE A 114 -3.05 -2.18 -5.54
CA PHE A 114 -2.55 -3.05 -6.60
C PHE A 114 -1.70 -4.20 -6.07
N THR A 115 -1.49 -5.20 -6.93
CA THR A 115 -0.49 -6.23 -6.73
C THR A 115 0.16 -6.58 -8.08
N PHE A 116 1.45 -6.83 -8.04
CA PHE A 116 2.19 -7.38 -9.18
C PHE A 116 3.32 -8.30 -8.68
N ASP A 117 3.75 -9.19 -9.54
CA ASP A 117 4.85 -10.09 -9.28
C ASP A 117 6.08 -9.68 -10.10
N HIS A 118 7.26 -9.71 -9.48
CA HIS A 118 8.52 -9.43 -10.15
C HIS A 118 9.63 -10.31 -9.58
N LYS A 119 10.29 -11.07 -10.46
CA LYS A 119 11.45 -11.91 -10.14
C LYS A 119 11.32 -12.72 -8.83
N GLY A 120 10.15 -13.33 -8.65
CA GLY A 120 9.86 -14.20 -7.49
C GLY A 120 9.36 -13.48 -6.23
N TYR A 121 9.18 -12.16 -6.26
CA TYR A 121 8.58 -11.36 -5.19
C TYR A 121 7.19 -10.88 -5.59
N ARG A 122 6.28 -10.79 -4.62
CA ARG A 122 4.98 -10.15 -4.78
C ARG A 122 4.97 -8.80 -4.08
N PHE A 123 4.66 -7.77 -4.85
CA PHE A 123 4.41 -6.43 -4.34
C PHE A 123 2.90 -6.25 -4.12
N ILE A 124 2.51 -5.74 -2.96
CA ILE A 124 1.11 -5.48 -2.61
C ILE A 124 1.03 -4.07 -2.04
N ALA A 125 0.15 -3.25 -2.59
CA ALA A 125 -0.07 -1.87 -2.13
C ALA A 125 -1.53 -1.64 -1.75
N CYS A 126 -1.76 -0.97 -0.63
CA CYS A 126 -3.08 -0.50 -0.21
C CYS A 126 -3.04 0.99 0.07
N ALA A 127 -4.02 1.74 -0.45
CA ALA A 127 -4.25 3.10 0.00
C ALA A 127 -4.48 3.12 1.52
N SER A 128 -3.92 4.11 2.19
CA SER A 128 -4.11 4.33 3.62
C SER A 128 -5.01 5.52 3.91
N GLY A 129 -5.76 5.98 2.91
CA GLY A 129 -6.70 7.10 3.06
C GLY A 129 -6.10 8.30 3.79
N PRO A 130 -6.87 8.96 4.67
CA PRO A 130 -8.30 8.73 4.86
C PRO A 130 -9.13 9.28 3.70
N TYR A 131 -10.32 8.74 3.48
CA TYR A 131 -11.26 9.29 2.47
C TYR A 131 -12.08 10.47 3.02
N VAL A 132 -12.07 10.64 4.32
CA VAL A 132 -12.65 11.80 5.01
C VAL A 132 -11.52 12.64 5.59
N ARG A 133 -11.72 13.94 5.72
CA ARG A 133 -10.69 14.86 6.22
C ARG A 133 -10.44 14.64 7.71
N MET A 134 -9.40 13.90 8.00
CA MET A 134 -8.91 13.60 9.35
C MET A 134 -7.38 13.50 9.32
N SER A 135 -6.73 13.57 10.49
CA SER A 135 -5.27 13.56 10.58
C SER A 135 -4.68 12.16 10.42
N ASP A 136 -5.32 11.16 11.06
CA ASP A 136 -4.80 9.81 11.09
C ASP A 136 -5.10 9.07 9.78
N GLY A 137 -4.20 8.21 9.36
CA GLY A 137 -4.44 7.31 8.24
C GLY A 137 -5.45 6.23 8.62
N HIS A 138 -6.11 5.69 7.62
CA HIS A 138 -7.04 4.57 7.76
C HIS A 138 -7.05 3.73 6.49
N ILE A 139 -6.68 2.46 6.58
CA ILE A 139 -6.83 1.56 5.45
C ILE A 139 -8.32 1.23 5.31
N PRO A 140 -8.94 1.61 4.18
CA PRO A 140 -10.38 1.42 3.99
C PRO A 140 -10.78 -0.04 4.05
N ARG A 141 -12.02 -0.31 4.48
CA ARG A 141 -12.50 -1.68 4.60
C ARG A 141 -12.49 -2.45 3.27
N ASP A 142 -12.81 -1.81 2.16
CA ASP A 142 -12.72 -2.45 0.84
C ASP A 142 -11.29 -2.86 0.49
N ALA A 143 -10.29 -2.10 0.94
CA ALA A 143 -8.88 -2.44 0.79
C ALA A 143 -8.48 -3.61 1.71
N THR A 144 -8.95 -3.65 2.97
CA THR A 144 -8.70 -4.81 3.85
C THR A 144 -9.35 -6.09 3.33
N VAL A 145 -10.58 -6.00 2.83
CA VAL A 145 -11.29 -7.13 2.18
C VAL A 145 -10.57 -7.57 0.89
N TRP A 146 -10.06 -6.62 0.11
CA TRP A 146 -9.25 -6.92 -1.07
C TRP A 146 -7.93 -7.58 -0.68
N LEU A 147 -7.24 -7.07 0.35
CA LEU A 147 -6.00 -7.63 0.87
C LEU A 147 -6.19 -9.08 1.33
N ASP A 148 -7.27 -9.39 2.04
CA ASP A 148 -7.62 -10.76 2.43
C ASP A 148 -7.70 -11.70 1.22
N ARG A 149 -8.34 -11.23 0.13
CA ARG A 149 -8.44 -12.01 -1.12
C ARG A 149 -7.09 -12.21 -1.80
N VAL A 150 -6.25 -11.18 -1.83
CA VAL A 150 -4.90 -11.25 -2.40
C VAL A 150 -4.05 -12.22 -1.58
N LEU A 151 -4.01 -12.07 -0.26
CA LEU A 151 -3.23 -12.94 0.62
C LEU A 151 -3.71 -14.39 0.56
N LYS A 152 -5.02 -14.64 0.45
CA LYS A 152 -5.56 -16.00 0.29
C LYS A 152 -5.06 -16.67 -0.98
N LYS A 153 -4.88 -15.92 -2.08
CA LYS A 153 -4.38 -16.44 -3.35
C LYS A 153 -2.84 -16.49 -3.43
N THR A 154 -2.15 -15.83 -2.49
CA THR A 154 -0.69 -15.79 -2.47
C THR A 154 -0.15 -17.07 -1.82
N PRO A 155 0.77 -17.81 -2.48
CA PRO A 155 1.46 -18.94 -1.85
C PRO A 155 2.09 -18.53 -0.52
N LYS A 156 2.09 -19.43 0.46
CA LYS A 156 2.56 -19.09 1.82
C LYS A 156 4.02 -18.69 1.88
N ASP A 157 4.85 -19.30 1.05
CA ASP A 157 6.29 -19.10 0.95
C ASP A 157 6.70 -17.96 0.02
N MET A 158 5.77 -17.45 -0.80
CA MET A 158 6.04 -16.34 -1.70
C MET A 158 6.41 -15.08 -0.93
N PRO A 159 7.63 -14.54 -1.14
CA PRO A 159 8.07 -13.34 -0.43
C PRO A 159 7.25 -12.13 -0.87
N ILE A 160 6.75 -11.38 0.12
CA ILE A 160 5.89 -10.22 -0.09
C ILE A 160 6.66 -8.95 0.31
N ILE A 161 6.52 -7.91 -0.50
CA ILE A 161 6.87 -6.53 -0.18
C ILE A 161 5.56 -5.74 -0.13
N PHE A 162 5.28 -5.11 1.02
CA PHE A 162 4.06 -4.34 1.20
C PHE A 162 4.33 -2.84 1.09
N LEU A 163 3.42 -2.13 0.42
CA LEU A 163 3.51 -0.68 0.24
C LEU A 163 2.29 -0.01 0.87
N ASN A 164 2.55 1.04 1.61
CA ASN A 164 1.56 1.89 2.24
C ASN A 164 2.07 3.33 2.27
N HIS A 165 1.21 4.34 2.32
CA HIS A 165 1.70 5.72 2.45
C HIS A 165 2.03 6.03 3.91
N TYR A 166 1.07 5.88 4.83
CA TYR A 166 1.32 6.05 6.26
C TYR A 166 2.23 4.96 6.83
N PRO A 167 3.05 5.26 7.85
CA PRO A 167 3.64 4.24 8.70
C PRO A 167 2.58 3.32 9.31
N ILE A 168 2.88 2.03 9.44
CA ILE A 168 1.94 1.07 10.06
C ILE A 168 2.13 1.05 11.58
N ASP A 169 1.94 2.20 12.20
CA ASP A 169 1.96 2.43 13.63
C ASP A 169 0.72 3.24 14.05
N ASN A 170 0.75 3.91 15.19
CA ASN A 170 -0.37 4.68 15.70
C ASN A 170 -0.76 5.92 14.87
N SER A 171 -0.04 6.24 13.80
CA SER A 171 -0.47 7.21 12.77
C SER A 171 -1.50 6.63 11.79
N LEU A 172 -1.76 5.33 11.88
CA LEU A 172 -2.76 4.59 11.14
C LEU A 172 -3.72 3.92 12.13
N ASP A 173 -4.95 4.36 12.24
CA ASP A 173 -5.87 3.95 13.32
C ASP A 173 -6.16 2.44 13.36
N ASN A 174 -6.14 1.79 12.19
CA ASN A 174 -6.34 0.34 12.07
C ASN A 174 -5.07 -0.43 11.66
N TRP A 175 -3.89 0.06 12.04
CA TRP A 175 -2.59 -0.53 11.72
C TRP A 175 -2.50 -2.03 12.06
N TYR A 176 -3.09 -2.46 13.18
CA TYR A 176 -3.07 -3.83 13.64
C TYR A 176 -3.81 -4.80 12.71
N GLU A 177 -4.86 -4.34 12.03
CA GLU A 177 -5.56 -5.15 11.03
C GLU A 177 -4.64 -5.50 9.87
N VAL A 178 -3.70 -4.62 9.53
CA VAL A 178 -2.73 -4.85 8.45
C VAL A 178 -1.60 -5.76 8.89
N THR A 179 -0.96 -5.47 10.03
CA THR A 179 0.16 -6.28 10.52
C THR A 179 -0.28 -7.72 10.80
N ASP A 180 -1.47 -7.92 11.38
CA ASP A 180 -2.01 -9.25 11.66
C ASP A 180 -2.21 -10.06 10.37
N ARG A 181 -2.66 -9.41 9.29
CA ARG A 181 -2.83 -10.03 7.96
C ARG A 181 -1.48 -10.37 7.33
N LEU A 182 -0.56 -9.42 7.29
CA LEU A 182 0.76 -9.61 6.67
C LEU A 182 1.56 -10.71 7.36
N LYS A 183 1.50 -10.82 8.69
CA LYS A 183 2.16 -11.87 9.47
C LYS A 183 1.68 -13.29 9.15
N THR A 184 0.56 -13.46 8.48
CA THR A 184 0.08 -14.77 8.02
C THR A 184 0.82 -15.27 6.78
N ARG A 185 1.70 -14.48 6.18
CA ARG A 185 2.43 -14.74 4.93
C ARG A 185 3.91 -14.43 5.08
N ASN A 186 4.67 -14.72 4.06
CA ASN A 186 6.12 -14.48 4.01
C ASN A 186 6.43 -13.01 3.70
N ILE A 187 5.99 -12.10 4.58
CA ILE A 187 6.29 -10.66 4.47
C ILE A 187 7.78 -10.42 4.70
N GLN A 188 8.44 -9.67 3.82
CA GLN A 188 9.86 -9.35 3.91
C GLN A 188 10.10 -7.98 4.50
N TYR A 189 9.45 -6.95 3.96
CA TYR A 189 9.53 -5.59 4.48
C TYR A 189 8.38 -4.73 3.96
N ILE A 190 8.27 -3.53 4.54
CA ILE A 190 7.26 -2.54 4.19
C ILE A 190 7.95 -1.28 3.69
N LEU A 191 7.39 -0.66 2.64
CA LEU A 191 7.77 0.68 2.16
C LEU A 191 6.65 1.66 2.50
N ASN A 192 7.02 2.81 3.01
CA ASN A 192 6.09 3.90 3.28
C ASN A 192 6.72 5.28 3.04
N GLY A 193 5.87 6.31 2.96
CA GLY A 193 6.23 7.72 2.83
C GLY A 193 5.79 8.53 4.04
N HIS A 194 5.09 9.64 3.79
CA HIS A 194 4.41 10.51 4.74
C HIS A 194 5.33 11.38 5.61
N GLY A 195 6.41 10.83 6.13
CA GLY A 195 7.29 11.57 7.05
C GLY A 195 8.42 12.35 6.37
N HIS A 196 8.48 12.39 5.04
CA HIS A 196 9.41 13.16 4.19
C HIS A 196 10.91 12.85 4.39
N ASN A 197 11.26 11.90 5.24
CA ASN A 197 12.64 11.56 5.56
C ASN A 197 12.92 10.06 5.37
N ASN A 198 14.12 9.74 4.94
CA ASN A 198 14.60 8.38 4.98
C ASN A 198 14.72 7.91 6.44
N LYS A 199 13.96 6.90 6.81
CA LYS A 199 13.96 6.37 8.18
C LYS A 199 13.84 4.85 8.19
N ALA A 200 14.69 4.23 9.01
CA ALA A 200 14.58 2.81 9.33
C ALA A 200 13.47 2.62 10.38
N MET A 201 12.50 1.77 10.09
CA MET A 201 11.36 1.50 10.96
C MET A 201 11.19 0.00 11.16
N ASN A 202 10.34 -0.36 12.13
CA ASN A 202 9.94 -1.73 12.40
C ASN A 202 8.50 -1.70 12.95
N PHE A 203 7.64 -2.50 12.34
CA PHE A 203 6.24 -2.63 12.74
C PHE A 203 5.98 -4.03 13.26
N GLU A 204 6.02 -4.19 14.58
CA GLU A 204 5.85 -5.46 15.27
C GLU A 204 6.74 -6.60 14.73
N GLY A 205 8.01 -6.29 14.46
CA GLY A 205 8.99 -7.25 13.93
C GLY A 205 9.14 -7.21 12.42
N ILE A 206 8.20 -6.63 11.67
CA ILE A 206 8.33 -6.46 10.22
C ILE A 206 9.24 -5.25 9.95
N PRO A 207 10.40 -5.42 9.27
CA PRO A 207 11.23 -4.29 8.89
C PRO A 207 10.47 -3.35 7.96
N ALA A 208 10.64 -2.04 8.14
CA ALA A 208 10.02 -1.06 7.27
C ALA A 208 10.99 0.07 6.93
N THR A 209 10.83 0.65 5.77
CA THR A 209 11.63 1.76 5.27
C THR A 209 10.72 2.89 4.82
N MET A 210 10.81 4.02 5.52
CA MET A 210 10.22 5.25 5.07
C MET A 210 11.13 5.89 4.03
N GLY A 211 10.55 6.29 2.89
CA GLY A 211 11.24 7.04 1.85
C GLY A 211 11.26 8.53 2.16
N ARG A 212 12.32 9.20 1.72
CA ARG A 212 12.36 10.65 1.71
C ARG A 212 11.32 11.23 0.73
N SER A 213 10.87 12.45 0.99
CA SER A 213 10.14 13.22 -0.01
C SER A 213 11.00 13.44 -1.27
N ASN A 214 10.35 13.46 -2.42
CA ASN A 214 10.98 13.84 -3.69
C ASN A 214 11.35 15.33 -3.73
N LEU A 215 10.65 16.15 -2.94
CA LEU A 215 10.90 17.58 -2.85
C LEU A 215 12.33 17.88 -2.37
N ARG A 216 12.89 18.97 -2.91
CA ARG A 216 14.20 19.46 -2.44
C ARG A 216 14.18 19.98 -1.01
N ALA A 217 13.03 20.46 -0.53
CA ALA A 217 12.84 21.06 0.81
C ALA A 217 13.98 22.08 1.14
N LYS A 218 14.88 21.73 2.06
CA LYS A 218 16.02 22.56 2.43
C LYS A 218 17.28 22.29 1.56
N ASP A 219 17.22 21.26 0.73
CA ASP A 219 18.31 20.92 -0.21
C ASP A 219 18.20 21.78 -1.49
N SER A 220 19.26 21.83 -2.27
CA SER A 220 19.26 22.50 -3.59
C SER A 220 18.52 21.71 -4.67
N ILE A 221 18.32 20.40 -4.45
CA ILE A 221 17.69 19.47 -5.40
C ILE A 221 16.98 18.34 -4.65
N GLY A 222 15.84 17.90 -5.17
CA GLY A 222 15.09 16.76 -4.69
C GLY A 222 15.83 15.44 -4.84
N GLY A 223 15.18 14.33 -4.57
CA GLY A 223 15.78 13.02 -4.75
C GLY A 223 14.84 11.87 -4.43
N TYR A 224 15.35 10.67 -4.62
CA TYR A 224 14.63 9.41 -4.45
C TYR A 224 15.57 8.33 -3.93
N ASN A 225 15.07 7.13 -3.68
CA ASN A 225 15.91 5.99 -3.33
C ASN A 225 16.04 5.04 -4.53
N ILE A 226 17.24 4.51 -4.76
CA ILE A 226 17.45 3.29 -5.55
C ILE A 226 17.48 2.13 -4.57
N VAL A 227 16.63 1.14 -4.83
CA VAL A 227 16.55 -0.08 -4.05
C VAL A 227 17.17 -1.21 -4.86
N ASN A 228 18.21 -1.81 -4.31
CA ASN A 228 18.90 -2.95 -4.90
C ASN A 228 18.54 -4.22 -4.14
N MET A 229 17.84 -5.11 -4.80
CA MET A 229 17.44 -6.43 -4.29
C MET A 229 18.48 -7.46 -4.72
N THR A 230 19.03 -8.18 -3.75
CA THR A 230 19.83 -9.37 -4.00
C THR A 230 19.14 -10.59 -3.40
N LYS A 231 19.68 -11.77 -3.60
CA LYS A 231 19.11 -13.01 -3.06
C LYS A 231 18.80 -12.95 -1.55
N ASP A 232 19.72 -12.33 -0.77
CA ASP A 232 19.68 -12.40 0.69
C ASP A 232 19.52 -11.03 1.38
N MET A 233 19.60 -9.94 0.62
CA MET A 233 19.61 -8.58 1.17
C MET A 233 18.91 -7.58 0.26
N VAL A 234 18.27 -6.59 0.85
CA VAL A 234 17.87 -5.36 0.14
C VAL A 234 18.67 -4.15 0.64
N TYR A 235 19.12 -3.33 -0.28
CA TYR A 235 19.93 -2.13 -0.03
C TYR A 235 19.17 -0.89 -0.50
N PHE A 236 19.16 0.15 0.33
CA PHE A 236 18.56 1.44 0.01
C PHE A 236 19.64 2.51 -0.10
N SER A 237 19.72 3.19 -1.22
CA SER A 237 20.69 4.24 -1.51
C SER A 237 19.99 5.49 -2.00
N ILE A 238 20.41 6.67 -1.53
CA ILE A 238 19.88 7.94 -2.00
C ILE A 238 20.46 8.27 -3.36
N LYS A 239 19.60 8.64 -4.29
CA LYS A 239 19.95 9.19 -5.59
C LYS A 239 19.39 10.61 -5.70
N LYS A 240 20.23 11.56 -6.02
CA LYS A 240 19.84 12.91 -6.42
C LYS A 240 20.03 13.06 -7.93
N PRO A 241 19.12 13.70 -8.67
CA PRO A 241 19.24 13.87 -10.11
C PRO A 241 20.61 14.47 -10.51
N ASN A 242 21.22 13.89 -11.53
CA ASN A 242 22.54 14.26 -12.06
C ASN A 242 23.71 14.17 -11.06
N GLN A 243 23.55 13.44 -9.96
CA GLN A 243 24.62 13.17 -9.00
C GLN A 243 24.92 11.68 -8.93
N GLU A 244 26.04 11.30 -8.38
CA GLU A 244 26.35 9.89 -8.13
C GLU A 244 25.44 9.28 -7.09
N LEU A 245 25.26 7.96 -7.17
CA LEU A 245 24.54 7.20 -6.18
C LEU A 245 25.29 7.21 -4.85
N LEU A 246 24.63 7.64 -3.79
CA LEU A 246 25.25 7.62 -2.46
C LEU A 246 25.39 6.18 -1.93
N PRO A 247 26.31 5.93 -1.01
CA PRO A 247 26.40 4.64 -0.33
C PRO A 247 25.07 4.24 0.31
N SER A 248 24.84 2.94 0.43
CA SER A 248 23.63 2.41 1.03
C SER A 248 23.50 2.83 2.49
N TRP A 249 22.44 3.57 2.81
CA TRP A 249 22.14 4.05 4.17
C TRP A 249 21.37 3.02 5.00
N ARG A 250 20.74 2.04 4.34
CA ARG A 250 19.95 0.98 4.99
C ARG A 250 20.14 -0.33 4.26
N LYS A 251 20.18 -1.42 5.06
CA LYS A 251 20.21 -2.81 4.59
C LYS A 251 19.18 -3.60 5.40
N ILE A 252 18.45 -4.48 4.74
CA ILE A 252 17.51 -5.41 5.39
C ILE A 252 17.82 -6.82 4.88
N PRO A 253 18.09 -7.79 5.77
CA PRO A 253 18.24 -9.18 5.37
C PRO A 253 16.90 -9.74 4.92
N LEU A 254 16.89 -10.45 3.80
CA LEU A 254 15.73 -11.15 3.27
C LEU A 254 15.73 -12.58 3.83
N LYS A 255 14.75 -12.90 4.65
CA LYS A 255 14.61 -14.22 5.29
C LYS A 255 13.16 -14.64 5.30
N PRO A 256 12.86 -15.91 5.06
CA PRO A 256 11.49 -16.40 5.22
C PRO A 256 10.95 -16.11 6.62
N PHE A 257 9.74 -15.57 6.71
CA PHE A 257 9.00 -15.32 7.96
C PHE A 257 9.78 -14.53 9.02
N ILE A 258 10.41 -13.40 8.61
CA ILE A 258 11.24 -12.55 9.49
C ILE A 258 10.44 -11.70 10.49
N HIS A 259 9.12 -11.80 10.51
CA HIS A 259 8.21 -11.00 11.34
C HIS A 259 8.19 -11.43 12.82
N GLN A 260 9.35 -11.63 13.41
CA GLN A 260 9.45 -11.89 14.85
C GLN A 260 9.12 -10.60 15.61
N THR A 261 8.13 -10.67 16.49
CA THR A 261 7.74 -9.54 17.32
C THR A 261 8.82 -9.29 18.38
N LEU A 262 9.51 -8.17 18.26
CA LEU A 262 10.46 -7.70 19.29
C LEU A 262 9.72 -7.00 20.44
N LYS A 263 8.66 -6.25 20.11
CA LYS A 263 7.76 -5.58 21.03
C LYS A 263 6.37 -5.53 20.40
N ALA A 264 5.39 -6.12 21.06
CA ALA A 264 4.01 -5.99 20.64
C ALA A 264 3.53 -4.56 20.93
N TYR A 265 2.83 -3.97 19.98
CA TYR A 265 2.12 -2.72 20.19
C TYR A 265 0.82 -3.00 20.94
N GLU A 266 0.41 -2.05 21.77
CA GLU A 266 -0.86 -2.16 22.48
C GLU A 266 -2.02 -2.12 21.47
N ARG A 267 -2.92 -3.09 21.55
CA ARG A 267 -4.12 -3.14 20.72
C ARG A 267 -5.18 -2.17 21.27
N PRO A 268 -6.00 -1.56 20.39
CA PRO A 268 -7.13 -0.77 20.83
C PRO A 268 -8.01 -1.54 21.81
N ASN A 269 -8.43 -0.87 22.87
CA ASN A 269 -9.27 -1.44 23.91
C ASN A 269 -10.70 -0.89 23.79
N PHE A 270 -11.66 -1.78 23.60
CA PHE A 270 -13.09 -1.46 23.50
C PHE A 270 -13.87 -1.75 24.78
N ASP A 271 -13.19 -1.85 25.94
CA ASP A 271 -13.81 -2.14 27.24
C ASP A 271 -14.86 -1.11 27.67
N ILE A 272 -14.88 0.07 27.05
CA ILE A 272 -15.94 1.06 27.25
C ILE A 272 -17.34 0.46 27.01
N ASN A 273 -17.44 -0.52 26.13
CA ASN A 273 -18.70 -1.19 25.84
C ASN A 273 -19.25 -1.94 27.05
N LYS A 274 -18.40 -2.36 27.99
CA LYS A 274 -18.80 -2.99 29.26
C LYS A 274 -19.57 -2.06 30.20
N LYS A 275 -19.51 -0.74 29.97
CA LYS A 275 -20.31 0.25 30.70
C LYS A 275 -21.80 0.21 30.35
N TYR A 276 -22.15 -0.48 29.28
CA TYR A 276 -23.52 -0.56 28.77
C TYR A 276 -24.03 -2.01 28.75
N PRO A 277 -24.13 -2.69 29.92
CA PRO A 277 -24.46 -4.12 29.98
C PRO A 277 -25.89 -4.45 29.48
N ASN A 278 -26.76 -3.45 29.44
CA ASN A 278 -28.12 -3.59 28.93
C ASN A 278 -28.23 -3.48 27.40
N VAL A 279 -27.17 -3.03 26.72
CA VAL A 279 -27.11 -3.01 25.26
C VAL A 279 -26.68 -4.39 24.78
N LYS A 280 -27.53 -5.03 24.00
CA LYS A 280 -27.29 -6.36 23.45
C LYS A 280 -27.20 -6.29 21.94
N GLU A 281 -26.20 -6.99 21.37
CA GLU A 281 -26.15 -7.20 19.94
C GLU A 281 -27.32 -8.09 19.51
N VAL A 282 -28.09 -7.62 18.54
CA VAL A 282 -29.21 -8.37 17.93
C VAL A 282 -28.74 -9.07 16.67
N TRP A 283 -27.95 -8.39 15.85
CA TRP A 283 -27.30 -8.91 14.65
C TRP A 283 -26.16 -7.98 14.24
N THR A 284 -25.21 -8.53 13.47
CA THR A 284 -24.11 -7.80 12.85
C THR A 284 -24.11 -8.02 11.36
N TYR A 285 -23.90 -6.95 10.60
CA TYR A 285 -23.70 -7.00 9.15
C TYR A 285 -22.32 -6.49 8.79
N HIS A 286 -21.57 -7.27 8.03
CA HIS A 286 -20.24 -6.92 7.55
C HIS A 286 -20.33 -6.35 6.14
N SER A 287 -20.37 -5.03 6.00
CA SER A 287 -20.21 -4.36 4.71
C SER A 287 -18.83 -4.62 4.13
N ASN A 288 -18.71 -4.67 2.79
CA ASN A 288 -17.43 -4.76 2.09
C ASN A 288 -16.69 -3.42 1.98
N ALA A 289 -17.30 -2.34 2.48
CA ALA A 289 -16.75 -1.00 2.44
C ALA A 289 -17.07 -0.24 3.73
N ASN A 290 -16.41 0.88 3.96
CA ASN A 290 -16.64 1.70 5.15
C ASN A 290 -18.07 2.28 5.14
N VAL A 291 -18.73 2.24 6.29
CA VAL A 291 -20.00 2.93 6.55
C VAL A 291 -19.66 4.12 7.46
N VAL A 292 -19.60 5.32 6.88
CA VAL A 292 -19.15 6.56 7.57
C VAL A 292 -20.29 7.54 7.82
N ASN A 293 -21.52 7.13 7.56
CA ASN A 293 -22.72 7.93 7.78
C ASN A 293 -23.63 7.31 8.86
N THR A 294 -24.50 8.13 9.44
CA THR A 294 -25.55 7.64 10.32
C THR A 294 -26.58 6.89 9.48
N PRO A 295 -26.88 5.61 9.80
CA PRO A 295 -27.90 4.88 9.10
C PRO A 295 -29.29 5.47 9.33
N ALA A 296 -30.12 5.55 8.28
CA ALA A 296 -31.54 5.80 8.40
C ALA A 296 -32.29 4.48 8.72
N TYR A 297 -33.40 4.55 9.41
CA TYR A 297 -34.20 3.36 9.70
C TYR A 297 -35.72 3.64 9.75
N ASN A 298 -36.47 2.60 9.50
CA ASN A 298 -37.91 2.54 9.74
C ASN A 298 -38.27 1.19 10.38
N ASP A 299 -39.54 0.87 10.47
CA ASP A 299 -39.98 -0.40 11.11
C ASP A 299 -39.54 -1.67 10.37
N LYS A 300 -39.17 -1.58 9.11
CA LYS A 300 -38.80 -2.71 8.24
C LYS A 300 -37.32 -2.78 7.93
N ALA A 301 -36.64 -1.63 7.79
CA ALA A 301 -35.31 -1.56 7.23
C ALA A 301 -34.38 -0.62 8.00
N VAL A 302 -33.06 -0.94 7.93
CA VAL A 302 -31.94 -0.06 8.22
C VAL A 302 -31.24 0.21 6.88
N ILE A 303 -31.05 1.48 6.54
CA ILE A 303 -30.53 1.94 5.24
C ILE A 303 -29.28 2.79 5.47
N PHE A 304 -28.21 2.51 4.75
CA PHE A 304 -26.96 3.26 4.84
C PHE A 304 -26.24 3.31 3.50
N GLY A 305 -25.43 4.36 3.31
CA GLY A 305 -24.47 4.44 2.23
C GLY A 305 -23.10 3.91 2.64
N ASN A 306 -22.29 3.49 1.69
CA ASN A 306 -20.91 3.08 1.95
C ASN A 306 -19.91 3.80 1.05
N SER A 307 -18.61 3.67 1.34
CA SER A 307 -17.52 4.36 0.63
C SER A 307 -17.32 3.91 -0.83
N LEU A 308 -17.97 2.84 -1.28
CA LEU A 308 -18.00 2.44 -2.68
C LEU A 308 -19.16 3.08 -3.48
N GLY A 309 -19.90 4.01 -2.86
CA GLY A 309 -21.05 4.69 -3.51
C GLY A 309 -22.31 3.85 -3.59
N LEU A 310 -22.40 2.76 -2.82
CA LEU A 310 -23.58 1.91 -2.76
C LEU A 310 -24.49 2.36 -1.60
N VAL A 311 -25.80 2.27 -1.82
CA VAL A 311 -26.82 2.38 -0.76
C VAL A 311 -27.39 0.99 -0.51
N GLU A 312 -27.30 0.53 0.74
CA GLU A 312 -27.74 -0.83 1.14
C GLU A 312 -28.88 -0.74 2.14
N ALA A 313 -29.84 -1.64 2.00
CA ALA A 313 -30.93 -1.80 2.96
C ALA A 313 -30.90 -3.21 3.57
N LEU A 314 -30.97 -3.26 4.90
CA LEU A 314 -31.02 -4.49 5.67
C LEU A 314 -32.38 -4.62 6.38
N ASN A 315 -32.88 -5.82 6.52
CA ASN A 315 -34.05 -6.10 7.35
C ASN A 315 -33.72 -5.73 8.81
N ARG A 316 -34.52 -4.86 9.41
CA ARG A 316 -34.29 -4.33 10.76
C ARG A 316 -34.21 -5.40 11.84
N THR A 317 -34.99 -6.46 11.71
CA THR A 317 -35.07 -7.53 12.72
C THR A 317 -33.98 -8.56 12.56
N THR A 318 -33.57 -8.89 11.32
CA THR A 318 -32.71 -10.04 11.05
C THR A 318 -31.33 -9.67 10.53
N GLY A 319 -31.07 -8.40 10.18
CA GLY A 319 -29.83 -7.94 9.53
C GLY A 319 -29.62 -8.47 8.11
N LYS A 320 -30.56 -9.24 7.56
CA LYS A 320 -30.44 -9.76 6.19
C LYS A 320 -30.58 -8.64 5.16
N LYS A 321 -29.73 -8.67 4.15
CA LYS A 321 -29.79 -7.70 3.06
C LYS A 321 -31.09 -7.82 2.28
N LEU A 322 -31.75 -6.69 2.09
CA LEU A 322 -32.98 -6.57 1.31
C LEU A 322 -32.68 -6.17 -0.14
N TRP A 323 -31.87 -5.13 -0.31
CA TRP A 323 -31.45 -4.60 -1.62
C TRP A 323 -30.18 -3.76 -1.52
N THR A 324 -29.61 -3.49 -2.67
CA THR A 324 -28.49 -2.56 -2.91
C THR A 324 -28.82 -1.72 -4.12
#